data_3a57d6c7fb70d0373eee3a45094a4cd0
#
_entry.id   3a57d6c7fb70d0373eee3a45094a4cd0
#
_cell.length_a   1.000
_cell.length_b   1.000
_cell.length_c   1.000
_cell.angle_alpha   90.00
_cell.angle_beta   90.00
_cell.angle_gamma   90.00
#
_symmetry.space_group_name_H-M   'P 1'
#
loop_
_entity.id
_entity.type
_entity.pdbx_description
1 polymer ?
#
loop_
_entity_poly.entity_id
_entity_poly.type
_entity_poly.pdbx_seq_one_letter_code
_entity_poly.pdbx_strand_id
1 'polypeptide(L)'
;MHNSALINLNVVHECVKKKVKKVFYSSSACAYPEYNQMDPNNPKCAEKDAYPAEPDSEYGWEKLFSERLYLAYNRNHKLDVRIARFHNIFGPCGTYKGGKEKAPAAMCRKALETSDGAELEVWGDGLQTRSFLYIDECVEAVMRFMKQDEFLGPVNIGSEEMVSINELAQMAIDLTNKNIKVKNIDGENFKQKYGFKCPTGVRGRKSDNSLYREKMNWEPSQPLKIGIEKTFNWIKTQL
;
A
#
# COMPACT_ATOMS: atom_id res chain seq x y z
N MET A 1 16.87 -2.91 -0.14
CA MET A 1 17.08 -3.92 -1.21
C MET A 1 17.90 -5.12 -0.74
N HIS A 2 19.18 -5.00 -0.36
CA HIS A 2 20.05 -6.14 0.00
C HIS A 2 19.42 -7.13 1.00
N ASN A 3 19.00 -6.67 2.18
CA ASN A 3 18.43 -7.57 3.21
C ASN A 3 17.15 -8.26 2.75
N SER A 4 16.28 -7.56 2.02
CA SER A 4 15.02 -8.13 1.52
C SER A 4 15.27 -9.22 0.48
N ALA A 5 16.18 -8.98 -0.46
CA ALA A 5 16.57 -9.98 -1.46
C ALA A 5 17.17 -11.23 -0.81
N LEU A 6 18.09 -11.08 0.17
CA LEU A 6 18.67 -12.20 0.92
C LEU A 6 17.61 -12.99 1.71
N ILE A 7 16.68 -12.30 2.37
CA ILE A 7 15.56 -12.96 3.07
C ILE A 7 14.77 -13.82 2.12
N ASN A 8 14.35 -13.27 0.96
CA ASN A 8 13.54 -14.01 0.00
C ASN A 8 14.30 -15.22 -0.60
N LEU A 9 15.58 -15.06 -0.94
CA LEU A 9 16.42 -16.17 -1.42
C LEU A 9 16.52 -17.29 -0.39
N ASN A 10 16.77 -16.96 0.88
CA ASN A 10 16.87 -17.94 1.95
C ASN A 10 15.52 -18.62 2.25
N VAL A 11 14.43 -17.83 2.28
CA VAL A 11 13.09 -18.36 2.54
C VAL A 11 12.68 -19.39 1.48
N VAL A 12 12.79 -19.08 0.19
CA VAL A 12 12.38 -20.04 -0.86
C VAL A 12 13.25 -21.28 -0.84
N HIS A 13 14.57 -21.14 -0.59
CA HIS A 13 15.48 -22.28 -0.47
C HIS A 13 15.11 -23.21 0.71
N GLU A 14 14.91 -22.65 1.88
CA GLU A 14 14.53 -23.42 3.06
C GLU A 14 13.12 -24.00 2.95
N CYS A 15 12.18 -23.32 2.26
CA CYS A 15 10.85 -23.87 1.99
C CYS A 15 10.93 -25.18 1.19
N VAL A 16 11.75 -25.22 0.14
CA VAL A 16 11.96 -26.45 -0.64
C VAL A 16 12.63 -27.52 0.20
N LYS A 17 13.73 -27.18 0.88
CA LYS A 17 14.48 -28.11 1.74
C LYS A 17 13.63 -28.72 2.85
N LYS A 18 12.78 -27.93 3.46
CA LYS A 18 11.86 -28.32 4.54
C LYS A 18 10.53 -28.89 4.06
N LYS A 19 10.32 -29.00 2.75
CA LYS A 19 9.09 -29.50 2.13
C LYS A 19 7.85 -28.72 2.60
N VAL A 20 7.96 -27.39 2.69
CA VAL A 20 6.84 -26.53 3.02
C VAL A 20 5.75 -26.69 1.96
N LYS A 21 4.51 -26.93 2.37
CA LYS A 21 3.40 -27.24 1.46
C LYS A 21 3.02 -26.03 0.60
N LYS A 22 2.91 -24.84 1.22
CA LYS A 22 2.48 -23.62 0.52
C LYS A 22 3.13 -22.40 1.16
N VAL A 23 3.56 -21.44 0.36
CA VAL A 23 4.17 -20.20 0.82
C VAL A 23 3.45 -18.98 0.22
N PHE A 24 3.23 -17.96 1.04
CA PHE A 24 2.69 -16.68 0.60
C PHE A 24 3.82 -15.65 0.46
N TYR A 25 3.82 -14.91 -0.65
CA TYR A 25 4.72 -13.77 -0.84
C TYR A 25 3.92 -12.49 -0.99
N SER A 26 4.14 -11.55 -0.06
CA SER A 26 3.60 -10.19 -0.13
C SER A 26 4.47 -9.32 -1.03
N SER A 27 4.09 -9.19 -2.29
CA SER A 27 4.62 -8.19 -3.21
C SER A 27 3.96 -6.84 -2.97
N SER A 28 4.15 -5.89 -3.85
CA SER A 28 3.72 -4.51 -3.67
C SER A 28 3.26 -3.88 -4.98
N ALA A 29 2.33 -2.94 -4.90
CA ALA A 29 1.98 -2.04 -6.00
C ALA A 29 3.16 -1.19 -6.50
N CYS A 30 4.25 -1.08 -5.72
CA CYS A 30 5.50 -0.45 -6.18
C CYS A 30 6.20 -1.25 -7.29
N ALA A 31 5.78 -2.49 -7.60
CA ALA A 31 6.26 -3.26 -8.73
C ALA A 31 5.75 -2.74 -10.09
N TYR A 32 4.70 -1.90 -10.10
CA TYR A 32 4.18 -1.32 -11.34
C TYR A 32 5.06 -0.19 -11.87
N PRO A 33 5.13 -0.02 -13.20
CA PRO A 33 5.90 1.05 -13.82
C PRO A 33 5.45 2.44 -13.39
N GLU A 34 6.40 3.37 -13.22
CA GLU A 34 6.12 4.76 -12.87
C GLU A 34 5.23 5.44 -13.91
N TYR A 35 5.52 5.26 -15.20
CA TYR A 35 4.78 5.89 -16.29
C TYR A 35 3.28 5.54 -16.32
N ASN A 36 2.89 4.39 -15.78
CA ASN A 36 1.49 3.99 -15.63
C ASN A 36 0.76 4.72 -14.48
N GLN A 37 1.48 5.46 -13.66
CA GLN A 37 1.00 6.07 -12.43
C GLN A 37 1.15 7.60 -12.42
N MET A 38 1.39 8.22 -13.59
CA MET A 38 1.57 9.67 -13.71
C MET A 38 0.24 10.43 -13.84
N ASP A 39 -0.84 9.74 -14.20
CA ASP A 39 -2.19 10.32 -14.19
C ASP A 39 -2.88 10.00 -12.86
N PRO A 40 -3.17 11.02 -12.01
CA PRO A 40 -3.83 10.80 -10.72
C PRO A 40 -5.27 10.29 -10.86
N ASN A 41 -5.93 10.50 -12.01
CA ASN A 41 -7.31 10.11 -12.22
C ASN A 41 -7.46 8.72 -12.86
N ASN A 42 -6.43 8.24 -13.55
CA ASN A 42 -6.47 6.97 -14.30
C ASN A 42 -5.16 6.19 -14.23
N PRO A 43 -4.66 5.86 -13.03
CA PRO A 43 -3.48 5.01 -12.91
C PRO A 43 -3.76 3.59 -13.41
N LYS A 44 -2.81 3.01 -14.16
CA LYS A 44 -2.92 1.67 -14.74
C LYS A 44 -2.10 0.68 -13.92
N CYS A 45 -2.76 -0.09 -13.08
CA CYS A 45 -2.15 -1.07 -12.19
C CYS A 45 -2.88 -2.43 -12.25
N ALA A 46 -3.40 -2.85 -13.41
CA ALA A 46 -3.82 -4.23 -13.60
C ALA A 46 -2.56 -5.12 -13.66
N GLU A 47 -2.67 -6.39 -13.31
CA GLU A 47 -1.50 -7.30 -13.19
C GLU A 47 -0.69 -7.38 -14.48
N LYS A 48 -1.33 -7.32 -15.65
CA LYS A 48 -0.71 -7.27 -16.97
C LYS A 48 0.14 -6.02 -17.22
N ASP A 49 -0.17 -4.92 -16.53
CA ASP A 49 0.48 -3.62 -16.72
C ASP A 49 1.85 -3.51 -16.00
N ALA A 50 2.29 -4.58 -15.32
CA ALA A 50 3.59 -4.61 -14.66
C ALA A 50 4.77 -4.68 -15.64
N TYR A 51 4.50 -4.96 -16.91
CA TYR A 51 5.52 -5.05 -17.96
C TYR A 51 5.12 -4.24 -19.21
N PRO A 52 6.10 -3.57 -19.89
CA PRO A 52 7.53 -3.54 -19.56
C PRO A 52 7.78 -2.91 -18.19
N ALA A 53 8.76 -3.48 -17.43
CA ALA A 53 9.01 -3.09 -16.06
C ALA A 53 9.80 -1.79 -15.98
N GLU A 54 9.29 -0.83 -15.19
CA GLU A 54 9.97 0.44 -14.84
C GLU A 54 9.47 0.95 -13.47
N PRO A 55 9.66 0.17 -12.39
CA PRO A 55 9.31 0.62 -11.04
C PRO A 55 10.03 1.93 -10.65
N ASP A 56 9.33 2.78 -9.87
CA ASP A 56 9.82 4.07 -9.41
C ASP A 56 10.93 4.02 -8.34
N SER A 57 11.30 2.82 -7.89
CA SER A 57 12.26 2.64 -6.79
C SER A 57 12.91 1.27 -6.77
N GLU A 58 14.09 1.16 -6.15
CA GLU A 58 14.76 -0.12 -5.90
C GLU A 58 13.91 -1.08 -5.07
N TYR A 59 13.01 -0.56 -4.23
CA TYR A 59 12.04 -1.39 -3.53
C TYR A 59 11.07 -2.07 -4.51
N GLY A 60 10.56 -1.34 -5.49
CA GLY A 60 9.70 -1.88 -6.54
C GLY A 60 10.41 -2.94 -7.38
N TRP A 61 11.66 -2.67 -7.77
CA TRP A 61 12.49 -3.63 -8.50
C TRP A 61 12.77 -4.90 -7.68
N GLU A 62 13.06 -4.78 -6.39
CA GLU A 62 13.27 -5.94 -5.52
C GLU A 62 11.99 -6.78 -5.40
N LYS A 63 10.83 -6.13 -5.24
CA LYS A 63 9.54 -6.82 -5.19
C LYS A 63 9.26 -7.60 -6.47
N LEU A 64 9.47 -6.98 -7.63
CA LEU A 64 9.27 -7.63 -8.92
C LEU A 64 10.29 -8.79 -9.15
N PHE A 65 11.55 -8.60 -8.78
CA PHE A 65 12.56 -9.66 -8.80
C PHE A 65 12.12 -10.85 -7.94
N SER A 66 11.66 -10.59 -6.73
CA SER A 66 11.21 -11.65 -5.81
C SER A 66 9.97 -12.38 -6.32
N GLU A 67 9.00 -11.72 -6.97
CA GLU A 67 7.90 -12.42 -7.66
C GLU A 67 8.44 -13.47 -8.65
N ARG A 68 9.39 -13.08 -9.48
CA ARG A 68 10.01 -13.98 -10.47
C ARG A 68 10.79 -15.11 -9.79
N LEU A 69 11.46 -14.83 -8.67
CA LEU A 69 12.17 -15.82 -7.87
C LEU A 69 11.20 -16.89 -7.35
N TYR A 70 10.09 -16.51 -6.70
CA TYR A 70 9.09 -17.45 -6.18
C TYR A 70 8.45 -18.27 -7.31
N LEU A 71 8.12 -17.66 -8.44
CA LEU A 71 7.61 -18.37 -9.63
C LEU A 71 8.63 -19.33 -10.24
N ALA A 72 9.92 -19.00 -10.20
CA ALA A 72 10.98 -19.90 -10.66
C ALA A 72 11.09 -21.13 -9.74
N TYR A 73 10.99 -20.94 -8.42
CA TYR A 73 10.98 -22.05 -7.46
C TYR A 73 9.73 -22.94 -7.60
N ASN A 74 8.57 -22.36 -7.92
CA ASN A 74 7.39 -23.14 -8.27
C ASN A 74 7.65 -24.02 -9.51
N ARG A 75 8.16 -23.44 -10.61
CA ARG A 75 8.44 -24.20 -11.85
C ARG A 75 9.47 -25.32 -11.65
N ASN A 76 10.58 -25.00 -10.99
CA ASN A 76 11.75 -25.87 -10.91
C ASN A 76 11.69 -26.87 -9.75
N HIS A 77 11.06 -26.50 -8.63
CA HIS A 77 11.06 -27.29 -7.41
C HIS A 77 9.65 -27.68 -6.93
N LYS A 78 8.60 -27.32 -7.69
CA LYS A 78 7.19 -27.58 -7.34
C LYS A 78 6.76 -26.98 -6.00
N LEU A 79 7.44 -25.91 -5.55
CA LEU A 79 7.01 -25.16 -4.38
C LEU A 79 5.67 -24.48 -4.69
N ASP A 80 4.63 -24.78 -3.91
CA ASP A 80 3.34 -24.12 -4.09
C ASP A 80 3.41 -22.69 -3.52
N VAL A 81 3.22 -21.69 -4.39
CA VAL A 81 3.36 -20.27 -4.04
C VAL A 81 2.06 -19.51 -4.25
N ARG A 82 1.84 -18.48 -3.42
CA ARG A 82 0.79 -17.47 -3.63
C ARG A 82 1.43 -16.09 -3.58
N ILE A 83 1.28 -15.31 -4.64
CA ILE A 83 1.92 -14.01 -4.80
C ILE A 83 0.84 -12.94 -4.90
N ALA A 84 0.83 -11.96 -3.97
CA ALA A 84 -0.09 -10.83 -4.01
C ALA A 84 0.64 -9.49 -3.99
N ARG A 85 0.20 -8.55 -4.82
CA ARG A 85 0.63 -7.15 -4.83
C ARG A 85 -0.28 -6.34 -3.93
N PHE A 86 0.23 -5.95 -2.77
CA PHE A 86 -0.54 -5.14 -1.81
C PHE A 86 -0.59 -3.68 -2.23
N HIS A 87 -1.81 -3.11 -2.22
CA HIS A 87 -2.10 -1.70 -2.48
C HIS A 87 -2.46 -0.97 -1.19
N ASN A 88 -1.46 -0.32 -0.55
CA ASN A 88 -1.59 0.58 0.60
C ASN A 88 -2.48 0.04 1.73
N ILE A 89 -2.05 -1.05 2.35
CA ILE A 89 -2.75 -1.63 3.49
C ILE A 89 -2.57 -0.74 4.72
N PHE A 90 -3.65 -0.51 5.48
CA PHE A 90 -3.64 0.30 6.70
C PHE A 90 -4.62 -0.24 7.75
N GLY A 91 -4.45 0.18 9.00
CA GLY A 91 -5.34 -0.20 10.09
C GLY A 91 -4.71 0.02 11.47
N PRO A 92 -5.43 -0.34 12.54
CA PRO A 92 -4.90 -0.37 13.90
C PRO A 92 -3.65 -1.24 14.04
N CYS A 93 -2.89 -1.01 15.11
CA CYS A 93 -1.65 -1.73 15.43
C CYS A 93 -0.50 -1.56 14.44
N GLY A 94 -0.67 -0.72 13.41
CA GLY A 94 0.40 -0.33 12.48
C GLY A 94 1.25 0.82 13.01
N THR A 95 2.38 1.09 12.35
CA THR A 95 3.21 2.26 12.66
C THR A 95 2.43 3.55 12.40
N TYR A 96 2.32 4.43 13.40
CA TYR A 96 1.60 5.71 13.33
C TYR A 96 2.48 6.94 13.61
N LYS A 97 3.74 6.75 14.03
CA LYS A 97 4.74 7.80 14.27
C LYS A 97 6.16 7.36 13.92
N GLY A 98 7.09 8.31 13.84
CA GLY A 98 8.51 8.02 13.61
C GLY A 98 8.96 8.04 12.13
N GLY A 99 8.13 8.57 11.22
CA GLY A 99 8.49 8.83 9.81
C GLY A 99 8.41 7.61 8.89
N LYS A 100 7.86 6.48 9.37
CA LYS A 100 7.64 5.26 8.57
C LYS A 100 6.16 4.90 8.42
N GLU A 101 5.29 5.73 8.97
CA GLU A 101 3.85 5.54 8.92
C GLU A 101 3.28 5.75 7.52
N LYS A 102 2.26 4.98 7.19
CA LYS A 102 1.48 5.17 5.97
C LYS A 102 0.58 6.41 6.07
N ALA A 103 0.20 6.99 4.93
CA ALA A 103 -0.59 8.22 4.88
C ALA A 103 -1.86 8.21 5.77
N PRO A 104 -2.68 7.14 5.80
CA PRO A 104 -3.84 7.11 6.69
C PRO A 104 -3.49 7.30 8.17
N ALA A 105 -2.49 6.56 8.67
CA ALA A 105 -2.06 6.69 10.06
C ALA A 105 -1.40 8.06 10.35
N ALA A 106 -0.62 8.58 9.39
CA ALA A 106 -0.01 9.91 9.51
C ALA A 106 -1.07 11.02 9.60
N MET A 107 -2.13 10.98 8.76
CA MET A 107 -3.20 11.98 8.77
C MET A 107 -4.03 11.89 10.05
N CYS A 108 -4.38 10.67 10.51
CA CYS A 108 -5.08 10.47 11.78
C CYS A 108 -4.28 11.05 12.97
N ARG A 109 -2.98 10.73 13.07
CA ARG A 109 -2.13 11.26 14.14
C ARG A 109 -2.01 12.78 14.07
N LYS A 110 -1.71 13.34 12.88
CA LYS A 110 -1.61 14.79 12.70
C LYS A 110 -2.90 15.51 13.08
N ALA A 111 -4.07 14.99 12.70
CA ALA A 111 -5.35 15.58 13.06
C ALA A 111 -5.59 15.57 14.58
N LEU A 112 -5.21 14.48 15.26
CA LEU A 112 -5.29 14.40 16.73
C LEU A 112 -4.37 15.40 17.43
N GLU A 113 -3.12 15.55 16.97
CA GLU A 113 -2.09 16.41 17.55
C GLU A 113 -2.29 17.90 17.22
N THR A 114 -2.99 18.23 16.12
CA THR A 114 -3.23 19.62 15.71
C THR A 114 -4.25 20.27 16.63
N SER A 115 -3.92 21.50 17.11
CA SER A 115 -4.80 22.30 17.95
C SER A 115 -6.00 22.85 17.18
N ASP A 116 -7.08 23.15 17.87
CA ASP A 116 -8.23 23.83 17.28
C ASP A 116 -7.83 25.21 16.72
N GLY A 117 -8.34 25.56 15.54
CA GLY A 117 -7.98 26.76 14.79
C GLY A 117 -6.62 26.73 14.08
N ALA A 118 -5.84 25.65 14.21
CA ALA A 118 -4.52 25.51 13.58
C ALA A 118 -4.57 24.85 12.20
N GLU A 119 -3.39 24.67 11.57
CA GLU A 119 -3.24 24.09 10.25
C GLU A 119 -2.62 22.70 10.33
N LEU A 120 -3.20 21.71 9.60
CA LEU A 120 -2.63 20.40 9.38
C LEU A 120 -1.80 20.40 8.10
N GLU A 121 -0.51 20.14 8.22
CA GLU A 121 0.40 20.16 7.10
C GLU A 121 0.34 18.86 6.28
N VAL A 122 0.11 19.00 4.98
CA VAL A 122 0.18 17.93 3.97
C VAL A 122 1.36 18.20 3.04
N TRP A 123 2.20 17.21 2.84
CA TRP A 123 3.38 17.30 1.97
C TRP A 123 3.00 17.16 0.49
N GLY A 124 3.55 18.04 -0.35
CA GLY A 124 3.18 18.18 -1.75
C GLY A 124 1.92 19.02 -1.93
N ASP A 125 1.38 18.99 -3.13
CA ASP A 125 0.12 19.68 -3.49
C ASP A 125 -1.14 18.98 -2.94
N GLY A 126 -0.97 17.76 -2.39
CA GLY A 126 -2.05 16.95 -1.86
C GLY A 126 -3.01 16.37 -2.90
N LEU A 127 -2.74 16.57 -4.20
CA LEU A 127 -3.59 16.12 -5.31
C LEU A 127 -3.21 14.71 -5.81
N GLN A 128 -2.10 14.13 -5.32
CA GLN A 128 -1.78 12.74 -5.61
C GLN A 128 -2.85 11.82 -5.02
N THR A 129 -3.29 10.85 -5.82
CA THR A 129 -4.39 9.95 -5.45
C THR A 129 -3.89 8.56 -5.07
N ARG A 130 -4.54 7.95 -4.12
CA ARG A 130 -4.26 6.58 -3.65
C ARG A 130 -5.57 5.86 -3.33
N SER A 131 -5.56 4.55 -3.48
CA SER A 131 -6.53 3.68 -2.81
C SER A 131 -5.90 3.03 -1.59
N PHE A 132 -6.70 2.79 -0.56
CA PHE A 132 -6.26 2.23 0.71
C PHE A 132 -7.17 1.08 1.13
N LEU A 133 -6.60 -0.08 1.44
CA LEU A 133 -7.34 -1.25 1.89
C LEU A 133 -7.22 -1.42 3.40
N TYR A 134 -8.36 -1.56 4.08
CA TYR A 134 -8.39 -1.82 5.51
C TYR A 134 -7.85 -3.22 5.83
N ILE A 135 -7.13 -3.35 6.95
CA ILE A 135 -6.36 -4.55 7.30
C ILE A 135 -7.21 -5.80 7.40
N ASP A 136 -8.42 -5.75 7.97
CA ASP A 136 -9.26 -6.94 8.11
C ASP A 136 -9.64 -7.52 6.75
N GLU A 137 -9.95 -6.68 5.78
CA GLU A 137 -10.25 -7.11 4.42
C GLU A 137 -9.00 -7.65 3.70
N CYS A 138 -7.83 -7.08 3.98
CA CYS A 138 -6.57 -7.63 3.47
C CYS A 138 -6.32 -9.05 4.02
N VAL A 139 -6.55 -9.26 5.31
CA VAL A 139 -6.42 -10.58 5.95
C VAL A 139 -7.40 -11.57 5.34
N GLU A 140 -8.67 -11.17 5.17
CA GLU A 140 -9.69 -12.01 4.52
C GLU A 140 -9.28 -12.38 3.09
N ALA A 141 -8.82 -11.42 2.29
CA ALA A 141 -8.33 -11.66 0.95
C ALA A 141 -7.16 -12.65 0.93
N VAL A 142 -6.17 -12.47 1.80
CA VAL A 142 -5.03 -13.39 1.90
C VAL A 142 -5.49 -14.81 2.28
N MET A 143 -6.40 -14.94 3.24
CA MET A 143 -6.91 -16.24 3.68
C MET A 143 -7.67 -16.98 2.55
N ARG A 144 -8.47 -16.25 1.76
CA ARG A 144 -9.15 -16.83 0.58
C ARG A 144 -8.13 -17.26 -0.47
N PHE A 145 -7.16 -16.41 -0.77
CA PHE A 145 -6.12 -16.70 -1.74
C PHE A 145 -5.24 -17.90 -1.33
N MET A 146 -4.96 -18.07 -0.05
CA MET A 146 -4.21 -19.22 0.47
C MET A 146 -5.00 -20.53 0.44
N LYS A 147 -6.33 -20.49 0.51
CA LYS A 147 -7.17 -21.70 0.51
C LYS A 147 -7.34 -22.34 -0.87
N GLN A 148 -7.24 -21.56 -1.95
CA GLN A 148 -7.38 -22.10 -3.31
C GLN A 148 -6.05 -22.67 -3.83
N ASP A 149 -6.12 -23.62 -4.79
CA ASP A 149 -4.97 -24.38 -5.29
C ASP A 149 -4.65 -24.13 -6.77
N GLU A 150 -5.51 -23.43 -7.51
CA GLU A 150 -5.42 -23.35 -8.97
C GLU A 150 -4.60 -22.14 -9.47
N PHE A 151 -4.55 -21.06 -8.71
CA PHE A 151 -4.00 -19.79 -9.15
C PHE A 151 -2.86 -19.29 -8.24
N LEU A 152 -1.69 -19.07 -8.82
CA LEU A 152 -0.47 -18.70 -8.10
C LEU A 152 -0.34 -17.18 -7.86
N GLY A 153 -1.00 -16.36 -8.67
CA GLY A 153 -0.72 -14.94 -8.79
C GLY A 153 0.40 -14.67 -9.82
N PRO A 154 0.98 -13.47 -9.87
CA PRO A 154 0.65 -12.33 -8.98
C PRO A 154 -0.78 -11.83 -9.15
N VAL A 155 -1.37 -11.37 -8.05
CA VAL A 155 -2.70 -10.76 -8.03
C VAL A 155 -2.73 -9.53 -7.13
N ASN A 156 -3.51 -8.52 -7.49
CA ASN A 156 -3.70 -7.35 -6.66
C ASN A 156 -4.58 -7.67 -5.44
N ILE A 157 -4.17 -7.17 -4.28
CA ILE A 157 -5.00 -7.09 -3.09
C ILE A 157 -5.01 -5.63 -2.63
N GLY A 158 -6.13 -4.94 -2.86
CA GLY A 158 -6.29 -3.52 -2.62
C GLY A 158 -7.74 -3.08 -2.66
N SER A 159 -7.99 -1.79 -2.49
CA SER A 159 -9.28 -1.16 -2.70
C SER A 159 -9.30 -0.42 -4.04
N GLU A 160 -10.48 -0.27 -4.65
CA GLU A 160 -10.68 0.56 -5.84
C GLU A 160 -11.17 1.97 -5.50
N GLU A 161 -11.49 2.25 -4.22
CA GLU A 161 -11.89 3.57 -3.74
C GLU A 161 -10.67 4.50 -3.70
N MET A 162 -10.61 5.46 -4.63
CA MET A 162 -9.54 6.44 -4.73
C MET A 162 -9.87 7.72 -4.00
N VAL A 163 -8.86 8.27 -3.30
CA VAL A 163 -8.91 9.58 -2.67
C VAL A 163 -7.61 10.33 -2.90
N SER A 164 -7.66 11.66 -2.95
CA SER A 164 -6.47 12.52 -2.86
C SER A 164 -5.94 12.53 -1.41
N ILE A 165 -4.69 12.93 -1.24
CA ILE A 165 -4.14 13.07 0.11
C ILE A 165 -4.81 14.21 0.89
N ASN A 166 -5.29 15.26 0.21
CA ASN A 166 -6.08 16.32 0.85
C ASN A 166 -7.43 15.80 1.34
N GLU A 167 -8.15 15.00 0.55
CA GLU A 167 -9.40 14.36 0.99
C GLU A 167 -9.17 13.40 2.16
N LEU A 168 -8.07 12.62 2.13
CA LEU A 168 -7.70 11.76 3.25
C LEU A 168 -7.41 12.56 4.53
N ALA A 169 -6.72 13.70 4.42
CA ALA A 169 -6.48 14.58 5.55
C ALA A 169 -7.79 15.16 6.10
N GLN A 170 -8.71 15.59 5.22
CA GLN A 170 -10.02 16.08 5.60
C GLN A 170 -10.85 15.02 6.35
N MET A 171 -10.86 13.76 5.85
CA MET A 171 -11.53 12.65 6.55
C MET A 171 -11.03 12.49 8.00
N ALA A 172 -9.72 12.64 8.23
CA ALA A 172 -9.15 12.56 9.57
C ALA A 172 -9.49 13.79 10.43
N ILE A 173 -9.53 14.99 9.84
CA ILE A 173 -9.93 16.25 10.51
C ILE A 173 -11.38 16.17 10.96
N ASP A 174 -12.28 15.68 10.11
CA ASP A 174 -13.73 15.58 10.39
C ASP A 174 -14.03 14.71 11.64
N LEU A 175 -13.12 13.79 11.99
CA LEU A 175 -13.24 12.97 13.19
C LEU A 175 -12.83 13.68 14.49
N THR A 176 -12.23 14.87 14.40
CA THR A 176 -11.69 15.58 15.59
C THR A 176 -12.68 16.55 16.25
N ASN A 177 -13.74 16.95 15.57
CA ASN A 177 -14.62 18.08 15.96
C ASN A 177 -13.88 19.42 16.18
N LYS A 178 -12.68 19.60 15.55
CA LYS A 178 -11.86 20.80 15.60
C LYS A 178 -11.95 21.58 14.29
N ASN A 179 -11.78 22.91 14.35
CA ASN A 179 -11.67 23.76 13.16
C ASN A 179 -10.20 23.78 12.66
N ILE A 180 -9.81 22.70 11.95
CA ILE A 180 -8.47 22.54 11.39
C ILE A 180 -8.52 22.76 9.88
N LYS A 181 -7.55 23.49 9.32
CA LYS A 181 -7.42 23.68 7.86
C LYS A 181 -6.25 22.85 7.33
N VAL A 182 -6.43 22.27 6.16
CA VAL A 182 -5.32 21.61 5.43
C VAL A 182 -4.40 22.70 4.86
N LYS A 183 -3.09 22.53 5.08
CA LYS A 183 -2.03 23.38 4.51
C LYS A 183 -1.05 22.54 3.72
N ASN A 184 -1.03 22.75 2.42
CA ASN A 184 -0.06 22.11 1.54
C ASN A 184 1.31 22.80 1.63
N ILE A 185 2.37 22.00 1.64
CA ILE A 185 3.75 22.50 1.58
C ILE A 185 4.55 21.67 0.57
N ASP A 186 5.05 22.31 -0.47
CA ASP A 186 5.87 21.66 -1.49
C ASP A 186 6.97 22.58 -2.03
N GLY A 187 7.67 22.15 -3.10
CA GLY A 187 8.66 22.93 -3.82
C GLY A 187 9.76 23.50 -2.92
N GLU A 188 10.08 24.76 -3.15
CA GLU A 188 11.16 25.46 -2.42
C GLU A 188 10.80 25.69 -0.94
N ASN A 189 9.53 25.97 -0.63
CA ASN A 189 9.06 26.14 0.76
C ASN A 189 9.27 24.87 1.59
N PHE A 190 9.00 23.70 0.98
CA PHE A 190 9.27 22.42 1.63
C PHE A 190 10.76 22.21 1.85
N LYS A 191 11.58 22.47 0.82
CA LYS A 191 13.03 22.31 0.88
C LYS A 191 13.68 23.22 1.93
N GLN A 192 13.23 24.48 2.03
CA GLN A 192 13.68 25.41 3.07
C GLN A 192 13.36 24.92 4.47
N LYS A 193 12.16 24.35 4.68
CA LYS A 193 11.71 23.85 5.99
C LYS A 193 12.40 22.55 6.41
N TYR A 194 12.57 21.60 5.49
CA TYR A 194 13.01 20.23 5.79
C TYR A 194 14.43 19.88 5.32
N GLY A 195 15.05 20.69 4.46
CA GLY A 195 16.40 20.49 3.96
C GLY A 195 16.55 19.46 2.82
N PHE A 196 15.43 18.92 2.29
CA PHE A 196 15.43 17.97 1.17
C PHE A 196 14.20 18.18 0.26
N LYS A 197 14.22 17.56 -0.93
CA LYS A 197 13.11 17.66 -1.90
C LYS A 197 11.87 16.93 -1.37
N CYS A 198 10.68 17.53 -1.56
CA CYS A 198 9.42 16.93 -1.16
C CYS A 198 9.23 15.54 -1.83
N PRO A 199 9.01 14.47 -1.05
CA PRO A 199 8.87 13.12 -1.58
C PRO A 199 7.40 12.86 -2.01
N THR A 200 7.03 13.36 -3.18
CA THR A 200 5.65 13.21 -3.70
C THR A 200 5.37 11.83 -4.32
N GLY A 201 6.39 11.13 -4.82
CA GLY A 201 6.25 9.84 -5.49
C GLY A 201 5.37 9.91 -6.75
N VAL A 202 4.75 8.80 -7.13
CA VAL A 202 3.84 8.72 -8.29
C VAL A 202 2.56 9.52 -8.05
N ARG A 203 1.92 10.01 -9.13
CA ARG A 203 0.73 10.87 -9.04
C ARG A 203 -0.54 10.10 -8.70
N GLY A 204 -0.72 8.87 -9.19
CA GLY A 204 -1.89 8.03 -8.94
C GLY A 204 -1.51 6.57 -8.69
N ARG A 205 -2.15 5.92 -7.72
CA ARG A 205 -2.02 4.48 -7.49
C ARG A 205 -3.32 3.90 -6.98
N LYS A 206 -3.94 3.05 -7.81
CA LYS A 206 -5.21 2.38 -7.52
C LYS A 206 -5.07 0.89 -7.78
N SER A 207 -5.65 0.05 -6.93
CA SER A 207 -5.78 -1.36 -7.23
C SER A 207 -6.78 -1.58 -8.37
N ASP A 208 -6.45 -2.46 -9.28
CA ASP A 208 -7.44 -3.08 -10.17
C ASP A 208 -7.70 -4.49 -9.62
N ASN A 209 -8.90 -4.71 -9.09
CA ASN A 209 -9.26 -5.96 -8.44
C ASN A 209 -9.97 -6.94 -9.39
N SER A 210 -10.03 -6.66 -10.70
CA SER A 210 -10.78 -7.47 -11.67
C SER A 210 -10.33 -8.93 -11.67
N LEU A 211 -9.01 -9.17 -11.67
CA LEU A 211 -8.47 -10.52 -11.62
C LEU A 211 -8.76 -11.22 -10.29
N TYR A 212 -8.66 -10.49 -9.17
CA TYR A 212 -8.98 -11.06 -7.86
C TYR A 212 -10.47 -11.45 -7.77
N ARG A 213 -11.39 -10.58 -8.22
CA ARG A 213 -12.83 -10.88 -8.29
C ARG A 213 -13.11 -12.12 -9.13
N GLU A 214 -12.49 -12.20 -10.33
CA GLU A 214 -12.65 -13.35 -11.22
C GLU A 214 -12.23 -14.67 -10.54
N LYS A 215 -11.06 -14.68 -9.90
CA LYS A 215 -10.48 -15.91 -9.33
C LYS A 215 -11.03 -16.29 -7.97
N MET A 216 -11.43 -15.34 -7.14
CA MET A 216 -11.84 -15.57 -5.74
C MET A 216 -13.33 -15.38 -5.52
N ASN A 217 -14.07 -14.87 -6.50
CA ASN A 217 -15.49 -14.47 -6.37
C ASN A 217 -15.72 -13.63 -5.09
N TRP A 218 -14.82 -12.67 -4.84
CA TRP A 218 -14.85 -11.81 -3.65
C TRP A 218 -14.15 -10.48 -3.94
N GLU A 219 -14.58 -9.43 -3.27
CA GLU A 219 -13.96 -8.11 -3.29
C GLU A 219 -14.12 -7.40 -1.93
N PRO A 220 -13.27 -6.41 -1.62
CA PRO A 220 -13.45 -5.55 -0.45
C PRO A 220 -14.76 -4.76 -0.55
N SER A 221 -15.43 -4.59 0.58
CA SER A 221 -16.70 -3.88 0.68
C SER A 221 -16.74 -2.78 1.72
N GLN A 222 -15.73 -2.71 2.61
CA GLN A 222 -15.71 -1.70 3.66
C GLN A 222 -15.27 -0.34 3.09
N PRO A 223 -16.11 0.72 3.20
CA PRO A 223 -15.73 2.07 2.79
C PRO A 223 -14.48 2.56 3.52
N LEU A 224 -13.62 3.30 2.83
CA LEU A 224 -12.39 3.88 3.40
C LEU A 224 -12.65 4.63 4.69
N LYS A 225 -13.71 5.46 4.72
CA LYS A 225 -14.09 6.26 5.89
C LYS A 225 -14.22 5.44 7.18
N ILE A 226 -14.81 4.24 7.09
CA ILE A 226 -14.99 3.34 8.25
C ILE A 226 -13.62 2.84 8.74
N GLY A 227 -12.73 2.46 7.83
CA GLY A 227 -11.36 2.05 8.18
C GLY A 227 -10.54 3.17 8.80
N ILE A 228 -10.69 4.42 8.29
CA ILE A 228 -10.07 5.62 8.86
C ILE A 228 -10.57 5.87 10.28
N GLU A 229 -11.88 5.82 10.53
CA GLU A 229 -12.46 6.00 11.86
C GLU A 229 -11.92 4.98 12.87
N LYS A 230 -11.88 3.70 12.51
CA LYS A 230 -11.31 2.64 13.37
C LYS A 230 -9.83 2.90 13.67
N THR A 231 -9.06 3.31 12.67
CA THR A 231 -7.62 3.61 12.81
C THR A 231 -7.40 4.85 13.67
N PHE A 232 -8.18 5.91 13.45
CA PHE A 232 -8.17 7.15 14.23
C PHE A 232 -8.46 6.86 15.71
N ASN A 233 -9.53 6.14 16.00
CA ASN A 233 -9.91 5.80 17.38
C ASN A 233 -8.83 4.97 18.08
N TRP A 234 -8.20 4.04 17.39
CA TRP A 234 -7.07 3.30 17.95
C TRP A 234 -5.88 4.21 18.22
N ILE A 235 -5.44 5.07 17.26
CA ILE A 235 -4.33 6.01 17.47
C ILE A 235 -4.62 6.94 18.65
N LYS A 236 -5.86 7.43 18.79
CA LYS A 236 -6.30 8.27 19.92
C LYS A 236 -6.05 7.61 21.27
N THR A 237 -6.11 6.29 21.36
CA THR A 237 -5.79 5.56 22.61
C THR A 237 -4.30 5.38 22.86
N GLN A 238 -3.44 5.70 21.87
CA GLN A 238 -1.98 5.54 21.95
C GLN A 238 -1.24 6.88 22.19
N LEU A 239 -1.93 8.02 22.11
CA LEU A 239 -1.42 9.37 22.37
C LEU A 239 -1.75 9.81 23.79
#